data_f77b049727fd48db06c91e384a663418
#
_entry.id   f77b049727fd48db06c91e384a663418
#
_cell.length_a   1.000
_cell.length_b   1.000
_cell.length_c   1.000
_cell.angle_alpha   90.00
_cell.angle_beta   90.00
_cell.angle_gamma   90.00
#
_symmetry.space_group_name_H-M   'P 1'
#
loop_
_entity.id
_entity.type
_entity.pdbx_description
1 polymer ?
#
loop_
_entity_poly.entity_id
_entity_poly.type
_entity_poly.pdbx_seq_one_letter_code
_entity_poly.pdbx_strand_id
1 'polypeptide(L)'
;MLSLEEGYGIQLAPNSISILNKIGFRNIDKNHFFNPLKLNFYSNNNKICDLDLGKFNNDSIKYTTLQRSTLIEFLKDKLFTNNFRFGKEVRKVSKIQDKLLINFSDNTNDLVDFIIVSDGVFSKTKSIIESKDIKPRYNGSVAIRSVIKFSEEFNYESKNISLIMLPNAHIVIYPINKKGYFNLVCIVREKLSQNYDINSIIKKKILSKNKNLENLFKADLNLWPVYVSKKPIKSIHDNVFYLGDAFYTFVPALAQGASQSIEAAYELFNLLYENKKNIQNLYFTKRLKRIKQINKRSKFNYFGFHISNPLLMNLRNFILKRFVINKNFIQSYLGKIYK
;
A
#
# COMPACT_ATOMS: atom_id res chain seq x y z
N MET A 1 -19.28 13.63 -4.73
CA MET A 1 -18.33 13.39 -5.83
C MET A 1 -17.08 12.82 -5.23
N LEU A 2 -16.70 11.59 -5.56
CA LEU A 2 -15.35 11.12 -5.26
C LEU A 2 -14.41 11.97 -6.12
N SER A 3 -13.52 12.76 -5.51
CA SER A 3 -12.45 13.41 -6.25
C SER A 3 -11.50 12.30 -6.73
N LEU A 4 -11.69 11.87 -7.98
CA LEU A 4 -10.78 10.95 -8.68
C LEU A 4 -9.38 11.59 -8.89
N GLU A 5 -9.26 12.88 -8.57
CA GLU A 5 -8.10 13.71 -8.85
C GLU A 5 -6.95 13.60 -7.83
N GLU A 6 -7.16 13.01 -6.66
CA GLU A 6 -6.07 12.78 -5.70
C GLU A 6 -5.23 11.56 -6.09
N GLY A 7 -4.52 11.70 -7.18
CA GLY A 7 -3.77 10.61 -7.81
C GLY A 7 -2.32 10.50 -7.38
N TYR A 8 -2.02 10.26 -6.09
CA TYR A 8 -0.67 9.82 -5.72
C TYR A 8 -0.34 8.51 -6.42
N GLY A 9 0.97 8.28 -6.61
CA GLY A 9 1.44 7.05 -7.20
C GLY A 9 1.15 5.82 -6.33
N ILE A 10 0.99 4.69 -7.00
CA ILE A 10 0.88 3.36 -6.40
C ILE A 10 1.89 2.42 -7.06
N GLN A 11 2.39 1.47 -6.28
CA GLN A 11 3.28 0.41 -6.74
C GLN A 11 2.53 -0.92 -6.70
N LEU A 12 2.54 -1.64 -7.81
CA LEU A 12 1.93 -2.95 -7.97
C LEU A 12 3.01 -3.99 -8.25
N ALA A 13 3.20 -4.89 -7.32
CA ALA A 13 4.16 -5.97 -7.45
C ALA A 13 3.60 -7.11 -8.34
N PRO A 14 4.44 -8.03 -8.84
CA PRO A 14 4.05 -9.11 -9.73
C PRO A 14 2.84 -9.93 -9.28
N ASN A 15 2.69 -10.20 -7.98
CA ASN A 15 1.52 -10.90 -7.42
C ASN A 15 0.19 -10.23 -7.76
N SER A 16 0.11 -8.90 -7.65
CA SER A 16 -1.11 -8.15 -7.98
C SER A 16 -1.30 -7.98 -9.50
N ILE A 17 -0.23 -7.77 -10.25
CA ILE A 17 -0.30 -7.66 -11.71
C ILE A 17 -0.80 -8.96 -12.35
N SER A 18 -0.34 -10.12 -11.85
CA SER A 18 -0.82 -11.43 -12.29
C SER A 18 -2.35 -11.57 -12.17
N ILE A 19 -2.92 -11.06 -11.07
CA ILE A 19 -4.37 -11.09 -10.83
C ILE A 19 -5.09 -10.08 -11.72
N LEU A 20 -4.61 -8.84 -11.77
CA LEU A 20 -5.21 -7.78 -12.58
C LEU A 20 -5.21 -8.11 -14.08
N ASN A 21 -4.19 -8.82 -14.55
CA ASN A 21 -4.13 -9.28 -15.95
C ASN A 21 -5.27 -10.24 -16.32
N LYS A 22 -5.85 -10.97 -15.36
CA LYS A 22 -7.01 -11.84 -15.59
C LYS A 22 -8.27 -11.06 -15.95
N ILE A 23 -8.33 -9.78 -15.56
CA ILE A 23 -9.43 -8.87 -15.91
C ILE A 23 -9.02 -7.83 -16.96
N GLY A 24 -7.88 -8.04 -17.64
CA GLY A 24 -7.47 -7.26 -18.82
C GLY A 24 -6.56 -6.06 -18.52
N PHE A 25 -5.89 -5.99 -17.36
CA PHE A 25 -4.99 -4.89 -17.01
C PHE A 25 -3.85 -4.69 -18.01
N ARG A 26 -3.37 -5.75 -18.65
CA ARG A 26 -2.34 -5.69 -19.71
C ARG A 26 -2.72 -4.82 -20.92
N ASN A 27 -4.02 -4.52 -21.08
CA ASN A 27 -4.55 -3.74 -22.20
C ASN A 27 -4.64 -2.23 -21.90
N ILE A 28 -4.25 -1.78 -20.69
CA ILE A 28 -4.18 -0.35 -20.37
C ILE A 28 -3.14 0.33 -21.26
N ASP A 29 -3.44 1.56 -21.67
CA ASP A 29 -2.49 2.38 -22.42
C ASP A 29 -1.16 2.51 -21.67
N LYS A 30 -0.09 2.14 -22.37
CA LYS A 30 1.29 2.11 -21.86
C LYS A 30 1.82 3.49 -21.45
N ASN A 31 1.14 4.57 -21.79
CA ASN A 31 1.50 5.93 -21.36
C ASN A 31 1.06 6.22 -19.90
N HIS A 32 0.10 5.47 -19.37
CA HIS A 32 -0.47 5.68 -18.04
C HIS A 32 0.23 4.91 -16.91
N PHE A 33 1.24 4.11 -17.23
CA PHE A 33 2.02 3.39 -16.23
C PHE A 33 3.50 3.31 -16.60
N PHE A 34 4.31 2.90 -15.65
CA PHE A 34 5.73 2.65 -15.82
C PHE A 34 6.12 1.27 -15.26
N ASN A 35 7.15 0.64 -15.87
CA ASN A 35 7.76 -0.58 -15.36
C ASN A 35 9.19 -0.29 -14.94
N PRO A 36 9.46 0.03 -13.67
CA PRO A 36 10.80 0.29 -13.18
C PRO A 36 11.71 -0.91 -13.35
N LEU A 37 12.96 -0.65 -13.74
CA LEU A 37 13.95 -1.71 -13.97
C LEU A 37 14.60 -2.15 -12.66
N LYS A 38 14.84 -1.20 -11.76
CA LYS A 38 15.57 -1.43 -10.52
C LYS A 38 14.93 -0.68 -9.35
N LEU A 39 15.22 -1.16 -8.15
CA LEU A 39 15.07 -0.40 -6.92
C LEU A 39 16.47 -0.02 -6.42
N ASN A 40 16.79 1.26 -6.51
CA ASN A 40 18.06 1.83 -6.10
C ASN A 40 17.99 2.22 -4.63
N PHE A 41 18.97 1.77 -3.85
CA PHE A 41 19.08 2.10 -2.43
C PHE A 41 20.14 3.17 -2.20
N TYR A 42 19.76 4.20 -1.47
CA TYR A 42 20.63 5.30 -1.06
C TYR A 42 20.66 5.40 0.48
N SER A 43 21.85 5.72 1.03
CA SER A 43 21.98 6.17 2.43
C SER A 43 22.40 7.63 2.40
N ASN A 44 21.55 8.50 2.92
CA ASN A 44 21.61 9.93 2.62
C ASN A 44 21.64 10.09 1.07
N ASN A 45 22.71 10.63 0.51
CA ASN A 45 22.83 10.84 -0.94
C ASN A 45 23.73 9.83 -1.65
N ASN A 46 24.33 8.91 -0.92
CA ASN A 46 25.25 7.94 -1.47
C ASN A 46 24.50 6.69 -1.91
N LYS A 47 24.60 6.33 -3.19
CA LYS A 47 24.08 5.08 -3.71
C LYS A 47 24.79 3.90 -3.07
N ILE A 48 24.02 2.95 -2.55
CA ILE A 48 24.52 1.75 -1.87
C ILE A 48 24.56 0.56 -2.81
N CYS A 49 23.43 0.24 -3.41
CA CYS A 49 23.24 -0.90 -4.30
C CYS A 49 21.91 -0.79 -5.06
N ASP A 50 21.74 -1.67 -6.03
CA ASP A 50 20.57 -1.79 -6.87
C ASP A 50 19.97 -3.19 -6.74
N LEU A 51 18.66 -3.27 -6.55
CA LEU A 51 17.89 -4.49 -6.69
C LEU A 51 17.28 -4.53 -8.10
N ASP A 52 17.66 -5.52 -8.89
CA ASP A 52 17.08 -5.77 -10.19
C ASP A 52 15.66 -6.34 -10.04
N LEU A 53 14.66 -5.58 -10.47
CA LEU A 53 13.24 -5.97 -10.45
C LEU A 53 12.92 -6.95 -11.58
N GLY A 54 13.74 -6.98 -12.64
CA GLY A 54 13.61 -7.94 -13.74
C GLY A 54 13.65 -9.40 -13.29
N LYS A 55 14.32 -9.68 -12.16
CA LYS A 55 14.37 -11.03 -11.57
C LYS A 55 13.00 -11.58 -11.11
N PHE A 56 12.01 -10.71 -10.98
CA PHE A 56 10.65 -11.06 -10.55
C PHE A 56 9.63 -10.89 -11.67
N ASN A 57 10.06 -10.33 -12.81
CA ASN A 57 9.23 -10.06 -13.97
C ASN A 57 9.27 -11.24 -14.97
N ASN A 58 8.23 -11.33 -15.77
CA ASN A 58 8.19 -12.10 -17.02
C ASN A 58 7.57 -11.23 -18.12
N ASP A 59 7.29 -11.78 -19.29
CA ASP A 59 6.79 -11.02 -20.44
C ASP A 59 5.49 -10.27 -20.16
N SER A 60 4.58 -10.88 -19.41
CA SER A 60 3.23 -10.35 -19.14
C SER A 60 3.05 -9.80 -17.72
N ILE A 61 3.94 -10.13 -16.79
CA ILE A 61 3.83 -9.75 -15.37
C ILE A 61 5.07 -8.97 -15.00
N LYS A 62 4.94 -7.64 -14.86
CA LYS A 62 6.05 -6.75 -14.52
C LYS A 62 5.69 -5.91 -13.30
N TYR A 63 6.68 -5.65 -12.47
CA TYR A 63 6.53 -4.64 -11.43
C TYR A 63 6.08 -3.34 -12.08
N THR A 64 4.98 -2.78 -11.62
CA THR A 64 4.32 -1.65 -12.29
C THR A 64 4.07 -0.52 -11.30
N THR A 65 4.32 0.70 -11.74
CA THR A 65 4.01 1.92 -11.00
C THR A 65 3.10 2.80 -11.85
N LEU A 66 2.09 3.41 -11.24
CA LEU A 66 1.10 4.23 -11.93
C LEU A 66 0.44 5.20 -10.94
N GLN A 67 -0.39 6.11 -11.45
CA GLN A 67 -1.29 6.90 -10.61
C GLN A 67 -2.39 6.00 -10.05
N ARG A 68 -2.78 6.23 -8.80
CA ARG A 68 -3.86 5.48 -8.16
C ARG A 68 -5.19 5.68 -8.88
N SER A 69 -5.47 6.88 -9.40
CA SER A 69 -6.66 7.18 -10.22
C SER A 69 -6.76 6.26 -11.43
N THR A 70 -5.66 6.05 -12.18
CA THR A 70 -5.63 5.13 -13.32
C THR A 70 -6.06 3.71 -12.96
N LEU A 71 -5.60 3.19 -11.81
CA LEU A 71 -6.05 1.87 -11.33
C LEU A 71 -7.53 1.87 -10.96
N ILE A 72 -8.02 2.93 -10.32
CA ILE A 72 -9.43 3.05 -9.92
C ILE A 72 -10.32 3.13 -11.17
N GLU A 73 -9.96 3.95 -12.15
CA GLU A 73 -10.67 4.06 -13.43
C GLU A 73 -10.74 2.71 -14.14
N PHE A 74 -9.60 2.03 -14.29
CA PHE A 74 -9.55 0.68 -14.86
C PHE A 74 -10.50 -0.30 -14.15
N LEU A 75 -10.51 -0.31 -12.81
CA LEU A 75 -11.38 -1.19 -12.04
C LEU A 75 -12.85 -0.79 -12.18
N LYS A 76 -13.16 0.51 -12.19
CA LYS A 76 -14.51 1.04 -12.37
C LYS A 76 -15.09 0.66 -13.71
N ASP A 77 -14.30 0.71 -14.79
CA ASP A 77 -14.73 0.34 -16.15
C ASP A 77 -15.09 -1.15 -16.30
N LYS A 78 -14.69 -1.99 -15.32
CA LYS A 78 -15.06 -3.41 -15.27
C LYS A 78 -16.36 -3.67 -14.50
N LEU A 79 -16.96 -2.65 -13.91
CA LEU A 79 -18.16 -2.78 -13.10
C LEU A 79 -19.38 -2.23 -13.84
N PHE A 80 -20.52 -2.88 -13.65
CA PHE A 80 -21.78 -2.37 -14.16
C PHE A 80 -22.21 -1.12 -13.38
N THR A 81 -22.48 -0.02 -14.06
CA THR A 81 -22.76 1.30 -13.48
C THR A 81 -23.95 1.29 -12.50
N ASN A 82 -24.91 0.40 -12.68
CA ASN A 82 -26.10 0.29 -11.84
C ASN A 82 -25.85 -0.27 -10.43
N ASN A 83 -24.65 -0.74 -10.15
CA ASN A 83 -24.30 -1.39 -8.87
C ASN A 83 -23.69 -0.42 -7.84
N PHE A 84 -23.54 0.87 -8.19
CA PHE A 84 -23.00 1.86 -7.26
C PHE A 84 -24.10 2.63 -6.55
N ARG A 85 -24.09 2.61 -5.23
CA ARG A 85 -24.95 3.45 -4.40
C ARG A 85 -24.07 4.31 -3.51
N PHE A 86 -24.00 5.58 -3.81
CA PHE A 86 -23.26 6.57 -3.02
C PHE A 86 -24.12 7.12 -1.88
N GLY A 87 -23.48 7.72 -0.87
CA GLY A 87 -24.15 8.32 0.27
C GLY A 87 -24.76 7.31 1.25
N LYS A 88 -24.42 6.03 1.15
CA LYS A 88 -24.87 4.97 2.05
C LYS A 88 -23.88 4.75 3.19
N GLU A 89 -24.25 5.15 4.40
CA GLU A 89 -23.47 4.86 5.61
C GLU A 89 -24.19 3.77 6.41
N VAL A 90 -23.47 2.69 6.73
CA VAL A 90 -24.00 1.58 7.52
C VAL A 90 -24.24 2.04 8.97
N ARG A 91 -25.44 1.84 9.47
CA ARG A 91 -25.85 2.15 10.85
C ARG A 91 -25.96 0.91 11.72
N LYS A 92 -26.44 -0.20 11.14
CA LYS A 92 -26.62 -1.47 11.84
C LYS A 92 -26.55 -2.64 10.88
N VAL A 93 -26.00 -3.75 11.33
CA VAL A 93 -26.06 -5.04 10.64
C VAL A 93 -26.68 -6.05 11.60
N SER A 94 -27.65 -6.82 11.15
CA SER A 94 -28.34 -7.85 11.93
C SER A 94 -28.46 -9.12 11.11
N LYS A 95 -28.33 -10.28 11.75
CA LYS A 95 -28.56 -11.57 11.10
C LYS A 95 -30.05 -11.88 11.12
N ILE A 96 -30.61 -12.24 9.96
CA ILE A 96 -32.00 -12.72 9.79
C ILE A 96 -31.90 -14.06 9.06
N GLN A 97 -32.10 -15.16 9.80
CA GLN A 97 -31.89 -16.51 9.30
C GLN A 97 -30.44 -16.66 8.75
N ASP A 98 -30.28 -16.99 7.49
CA ASP A 98 -28.98 -17.16 6.83
C ASP A 98 -28.49 -15.87 6.11
N LYS A 99 -29.28 -14.80 6.15
CA LYS A 99 -28.98 -13.51 5.49
C LYS A 99 -28.59 -12.42 6.50
N LEU A 100 -28.06 -11.32 5.97
CA LEU A 100 -27.71 -10.14 6.73
C LEU A 100 -28.58 -8.95 6.29
N LEU A 101 -29.26 -8.32 7.24
CA LEU A 101 -29.97 -7.06 7.05
C LEU A 101 -29.03 -5.90 7.37
N ILE A 102 -28.79 -5.05 6.38
CA ILE A 102 -28.00 -3.82 6.51
C ILE A 102 -29.00 -2.65 6.61
N ASN A 103 -28.92 -1.87 7.69
CA ASN A 103 -29.67 -0.63 7.82
C ASN A 103 -28.71 0.55 7.59
N PHE A 104 -29.09 1.48 6.72
CA PHE A 104 -28.32 2.67 6.40
C PHE A 104 -28.82 3.91 7.16
N SER A 105 -27.99 4.95 7.19
CA SER A 105 -28.29 6.22 7.87
C SER A 105 -29.47 6.99 7.25
N ASP A 106 -29.78 6.73 5.99
CA ASP A 106 -30.93 7.29 5.24
C ASP A 106 -32.23 6.52 5.45
N ASN A 107 -32.31 5.63 6.45
CA ASN A 107 -33.45 4.77 6.80
C ASN A 107 -33.77 3.71 5.73
N THR A 108 -33.01 3.54 4.68
CA THR A 108 -33.13 2.40 3.77
C THR A 108 -32.45 1.15 4.34
N ASN A 109 -32.77 -0.01 3.78
CA ASN A 109 -32.16 -1.25 4.16
C ASN A 109 -31.96 -2.16 2.93
N ASP A 110 -31.02 -3.10 3.04
CA ASP A 110 -30.77 -4.17 2.08
C ASP A 110 -30.65 -5.52 2.82
N LEU A 111 -31.24 -6.56 2.25
CA LEU A 111 -31.10 -7.94 2.71
C LEU A 111 -30.15 -8.66 1.76
N VAL A 112 -29.00 -9.13 2.28
CA VAL A 112 -27.91 -9.66 1.47
C VAL A 112 -27.42 -11.02 1.99
N ASP A 113 -26.83 -11.82 1.11
CA ASP A 113 -26.22 -13.10 1.46
C ASP A 113 -24.84 -12.93 2.10
N PHE A 114 -24.05 -11.94 1.63
CA PHE A 114 -22.70 -11.65 2.10
C PHE A 114 -22.47 -10.15 2.26
N ILE A 115 -21.61 -9.78 3.21
CA ILE A 115 -21.06 -8.44 3.32
C ILE A 115 -19.55 -8.49 3.18
N ILE A 116 -19.01 -7.74 2.22
CA ILE A 116 -17.56 -7.55 2.05
C ILE A 116 -17.23 -6.11 2.44
N VAL A 117 -16.54 -5.95 3.57
CA VAL A 117 -16.19 -4.65 4.14
C VAL A 117 -14.79 -4.26 3.67
N SER A 118 -14.69 -3.16 2.93
CA SER A 118 -13.42 -2.62 2.39
C SER A 118 -13.27 -1.10 2.59
N ASP A 119 -13.90 -0.55 3.63
CA ASP A 119 -13.99 0.87 3.96
C ASP A 119 -12.74 1.44 4.69
N GLY A 120 -11.61 0.72 4.58
CA GLY A 120 -10.29 1.22 4.95
C GLY A 120 -9.92 1.01 6.42
N VAL A 121 -8.80 1.65 6.82
CA VAL A 121 -8.17 1.44 8.15
C VAL A 121 -9.06 1.91 9.30
N PHE A 122 -9.89 2.93 9.09
CA PHE A 122 -10.83 3.48 10.06
C PHE A 122 -12.24 2.89 9.95
N SER A 123 -12.38 1.69 9.41
CA SER A 123 -13.65 1.02 9.15
C SER A 123 -14.67 1.16 10.28
N LYS A 124 -15.64 2.03 10.07
CA LYS A 124 -16.80 2.17 10.97
C LYS A 124 -17.70 0.94 10.88
N THR A 125 -17.92 0.44 9.67
CA THR A 125 -18.75 -0.75 9.40
C THR A 125 -18.25 -1.96 10.20
N LYS A 126 -16.92 -2.18 10.24
CA LYS A 126 -16.34 -3.25 11.07
C LYS A 126 -16.65 -3.08 12.55
N SER A 127 -16.54 -1.87 13.08
CA SER A 127 -16.84 -1.59 14.50
C SER A 127 -18.31 -1.82 14.82
N ILE A 128 -19.22 -1.47 13.89
CA ILE A 128 -20.66 -1.70 14.02
C ILE A 128 -20.96 -3.20 14.02
N ILE A 129 -20.44 -3.96 13.06
CA ILE A 129 -20.66 -5.41 12.94
C ILE A 129 -20.16 -6.16 14.18
N GLU A 130 -18.98 -5.79 14.67
CA GLU A 130 -18.37 -6.47 15.82
C GLU A 130 -18.87 -5.94 17.17
N SER A 131 -19.74 -4.92 17.18
CA SER A 131 -20.22 -4.23 18.40
C SER A 131 -19.07 -3.83 19.34
N LYS A 132 -17.96 -3.37 18.75
CA LYS A 132 -16.71 -3.00 19.44
C LYS A 132 -16.08 -1.79 18.80
N ASP A 133 -15.52 -0.89 19.59
CA ASP A 133 -14.70 0.22 19.11
C ASP A 133 -13.33 -0.28 18.63
N ILE A 134 -13.22 -0.51 17.31
CA ILE A 134 -12.01 -1.04 16.69
C ILE A 134 -11.24 0.11 16.04
N LYS A 135 -10.29 0.67 16.80
CA LYS A 135 -9.43 1.76 16.32
C LYS A 135 -8.05 1.28 15.90
N PRO A 136 -7.52 1.77 14.78
CA PRO A 136 -6.13 1.55 14.42
C PRO A 136 -5.20 2.25 15.43
N ARG A 137 -3.92 1.92 15.37
CA ARG A 137 -2.89 2.54 16.18
C ARG A 137 -2.04 3.48 15.33
N TYR A 138 -1.79 4.68 15.81
CA TYR A 138 -0.78 5.56 15.22
C TYR A 138 0.60 4.89 15.28
N ASN A 139 1.32 4.89 14.14
CA ASN A 139 2.61 4.19 14.02
C ASN A 139 3.81 5.01 14.51
N GLY A 140 3.61 6.24 14.95
CA GLY A 140 4.70 7.16 15.32
C GLY A 140 5.40 7.77 14.09
N SER A 141 4.70 7.88 12.96
CA SER A 141 5.23 8.50 11.75
C SER A 141 4.14 9.15 10.91
N VAL A 142 4.55 10.09 10.09
CA VAL A 142 3.73 10.76 9.09
C VAL A 142 4.24 10.43 7.69
N ALA A 143 3.34 10.41 6.72
CA ALA A 143 3.64 10.29 5.30
C ALA A 143 3.44 11.65 4.63
N ILE A 144 4.51 12.25 4.11
CA ILE A 144 4.46 13.46 3.29
C ILE A 144 4.53 13.02 1.83
N ARG A 145 3.59 13.45 1.02
CA ARG A 145 3.45 12.99 -0.37
C ARG A 145 3.33 14.16 -1.32
N SER A 146 3.84 13.94 -2.54
CA SER A 146 3.70 14.84 -3.67
C SER A 146 3.75 14.09 -4.99
N VAL A 147 3.28 14.74 -6.04
CA VAL A 147 3.59 14.36 -7.42
C VAL A 147 4.49 15.45 -7.98
N ILE A 148 5.68 15.07 -8.43
CA ILE A 148 6.70 15.98 -8.91
C ILE A 148 7.01 15.69 -10.39
N LYS A 149 7.43 16.70 -11.14
CA LYS A 149 8.01 16.50 -12.47
C LYS A 149 9.48 16.16 -12.32
N PHE A 150 9.95 15.17 -13.07
CA PHE A 150 11.36 14.78 -13.02
C PHE A 150 12.25 15.97 -13.43
N SER A 151 13.35 16.12 -12.71
CA SER A 151 14.43 17.06 -13.05
C SER A 151 15.77 16.33 -12.93
N GLU A 152 16.70 16.60 -13.84
CA GLU A 152 18.04 16.05 -13.80
C GLU A 152 18.82 16.48 -12.54
N GLU A 153 18.43 17.59 -11.94
CA GLU A 153 18.98 18.08 -10.66
C GLU A 153 18.76 17.11 -9.48
N PHE A 154 17.82 16.15 -9.62
CA PHE A 154 17.51 15.20 -8.54
C PHE A 154 18.62 14.17 -8.34
N ASN A 155 19.55 14.00 -9.28
CA ASN A 155 20.62 12.99 -9.23
C ASN A 155 20.13 11.55 -9.02
N TYR A 156 18.89 11.25 -9.43
CA TYR A 156 18.29 9.91 -9.37
C TYR A 156 17.94 9.41 -10.77
N GLU A 157 18.02 8.10 -10.93
CA GLU A 157 17.74 7.48 -12.22
C GLU A 157 16.24 7.51 -12.56
N SER A 158 15.86 8.16 -13.65
CA SER A 158 14.45 8.37 -14.05
C SER A 158 13.67 7.10 -14.37
N LYS A 159 14.37 5.99 -14.66
CA LYS A 159 13.75 4.69 -14.99
C LYS A 159 13.61 3.76 -13.79
N ASN A 160 14.02 4.18 -12.62
CA ASN A 160 14.11 3.33 -11.43
C ASN A 160 13.27 3.87 -10.29
N ILE A 161 13.04 3.00 -9.29
CA ILE A 161 12.56 3.41 -7.98
C ILE A 161 13.78 3.79 -7.15
N SER A 162 13.79 4.97 -6.54
CA SER A 162 14.82 5.40 -5.60
C SER A 162 14.30 5.36 -4.17
N LEU A 163 14.96 4.60 -3.30
CA LEU A 163 14.72 4.56 -1.87
C LEU A 163 15.89 5.20 -1.13
N ILE A 164 15.66 6.34 -0.52
CA ILE A 164 16.65 7.12 0.22
C ILE A 164 16.40 6.91 1.71
N MET A 165 17.34 6.27 2.39
CA MET A 165 17.28 5.99 3.82
C MET A 165 18.01 7.09 4.60
N LEU A 166 17.28 7.70 5.53
CA LEU A 166 17.74 8.80 6.37
C LEU A 166 17.58 8.44 7.87
N PRO A 167 18.27 9.13 8.78
CA PRO A 167 17.98 8.98 10.20
C PRO A 167 16.53 9.27 10.53
N ASN A 168 15.80 8.26 11.05
CA ASN A 168 14.38 8.35 11.40
C ASN A 168 13.41 8.70 10.25
N ALA A 169 13.85 8.57 9.00
CA ALA A 169 13.02 8.82 7.82
C ALA A 169 13.45 7.98 6.62
N HIS A 170 12.57 7.85 5.65
CA HIS A 170 12.96 7.40 4.31
C HIS A 170 12.10 8.09 3.25
N ILE A 171 12.68 8.26 2.06
CA ILE A 171 12.00 8.84 0.91
C ILE A 171 11.97 7.79 -0.20
N VAL A 172 10.82 7.63 -0.84
CA VAL A 172 10.67 6.78 -2.03
C VAL A 172 10.20 7.65 -3.18
N ILE A 173 10.94 7.61 -4.29
CA ILE A 173 10.64 8.34 -5.51
C ILE A 173 10.55 7.32 -6.65
N TYR A 174 9.51 7.41 -7.47
CA TYR A 174 9.34 6.50 -8.59
C TYR A 174 8.50 7.12 -9.71
N PRO A 175 8.78 6.77 -10.99
CA PRO A 175 7.98 7.21 -12.12
C PRO A 175 6.57 6.62 -12.04
N ILE A 176 5.55 7.40 -12.42
CA ILE A 176 4.14 6.96 -12.41
C ILE A 176 3.53 6.92 -13.81
N ASN A 177 4.23 7.48 -14.80
CA ASN A 177 3.84 7.45 -16.20
C ASN A 177 5.05 7.75 -17.08
N LYS A 178 4.86 7.73 -18.40
CA LYS A 178 5.90 8.08 -19.37
C LYS A 178 6.03 9.56 -19.66
N LYS A 179 5.16 10.42 -19.06
CA LYS A 179 5.17 11.88 -19.23
C LYS A 179 6.14 12.59 -18.29
N GLY A 180 6.97 11.85 -17.56
CA GLY A 180 7.99 12.40 -16.65
C GLY A 180 7.44 12.83 -15.28
N TYR A 181 6.28 12.34 -14.87
CA TYR A 181 5.76 12.55 -13.52
C TYR A 181 6.21 11.43 -12.58
N PHE A 182 6.57 11.84 -11.37
CA PHE A 182 7.05 10.96 -10.31
C PHE A 182 6.21 11.13 -9.06
N ASN A 183 5.97 10.02 -8.38
CA ASN A 183 5.45 10.06 -7.04
C ASN A 183 6.60 10.19 -6.05
N LEU A 184 6.46 11.10 -5.11
CA LEU A 184 7.31 11.25 -3.94
C LEU A 184 6.51 10.88 -2.70
N VAL A 185 7.07 10.02 -1.86
CA VAL A 185 6.57 9.75 -0.51
C VAL A 185 7.73 9.76 0.48
N CYS A 186 7.63 10.62 1.49
CA CYS A 186 8.58 10.70 2.60
C CYS A 186 7.89 10.24 3.88
N ILE A 187 8.38 9.17 4.49
CA ILE A 187 7.91 8.67 5.78
C ILE A 187 8.87 9.16 6.85
N VAL A 188 8.36 9.95 7.79
CA VAL A 188 9.16 10.59 8.85
C VAL A 188 8.62 10.21 10.21
N ARG A 189 9.49 9.83 11.15
CA ARG A 189 9.08 9.66 12.56
C ARG A 189 8.68 11.01 13.14
N GLU A 190 7.43 11.10 13.59
CA GLU A 190 6.84 12.31 14.16
C GLU A 190 5.84 11.96 15.25
N LYS A 191 5.64 12.86 16.21
CA LYS A 191 4.58 12.73 17.21
C LYS A 191 3.22 13.02 16.57
N LEU A 192 2.16 12.41 17.10
CA LEU A 192 0.80 12.72 16.66
C LEU A 192 0.48 14.17 17.05
N SER A 193 -0.04 14.95 16.10
CA SER A 193 -0.48 16.33 16.28
C SER A 193 -1.80 16.55 15.54
N GLN A 194 -2.58 17.52 15.97
CA GLN A 194 -3.76 17.98 15.22
C GLN A 194 -3.35 18.90 14.08
N ASN A 195 -2.29 19.69 14.29
CA ASN A 195 -1.75 20.63 13.30
C ASN A 195 -0.29 20.30 13.03
N TYR A 196 0.01 19.95 11.79
CA TYR A 196 1.37 19.68 11.32
C TYR A 196 1.88 20.85 10.49
N ASP A 197 3.02 21.41 10.88
CA ASP A 197 3.80 22.28 10.00
C ASP A 197 4.74 21.41 9.15
N ILE A 198 4.31 21.14 7.92
CA ILE A 198 5.03 20.28 6.96
C ILE A 198 6.42 20.85 6.69
N ASN A 199 6.53 22.15 6.47
CA ASN A 199 7.79 22.81 6.14
C ASN A 199 8.79 22.71 7.29
N SER A 200 8.32 22.92 8.53
CA SER A 200 9.15 22.75 9.73
C SER A 200 9.64 21.31 9.89
N ILE A 201 8.78 20.31 9.65
CA ILE A 201 9.16 18.88 9.71
C ILE A 201 10.26 18.59 8.68
N ILE A 202 10.06 19.00 7.42
CA ILE A 202 11.04 18.81 6.34
C ILE A 202 12.36 19.50 6.68
N LYS A 203 12.32 20.79 7.04
CA LYS A 203 13.51 21.58 7.35
C LYS A 203 14.32 20.95 8.48
N LYS A 204 13.66 20.59 9.60
CA LYS A 204 14.33 20.08 10.80
C LYS A 204 14.80 18.63 10.66
N LYS A 205 14.00 17.76 10.04
CA LYS A 205 14.25 16.31 10.04
C LYS A 205 14.89 15.76 8.77
N ILE A 206 14.75 16.45 7.66
CA ILE A 206 15.28 16.03 6.36
C ILE A 206 16.43 16.94 5.94
N LEU A 207 16.17 18.23 5.74
CA LEU A 207 17.10 19.14 5.10
C LEU A 207 18.23 19.60 6.01
N SER A 208 18.09 19.54 7.33
CA SER A 208 19.14 19.92 8.28
C SER A 208 20.49 19.22 8.02
N LYS A 209 20.46 18.01 7.49
CA LYS A 209 21.65 17.20 7.16
C LYS A 209 21.74 16.83 5.68
N ASN A 210 20.75 17.19 4.86
CA ASN A 210 20.63 16.77 3.47
C ASN A 210 20.04 17.91 2.61
N LYS A 211 20.71 19.09 2.59
CA LYS A 211 20.23 20.27 1.84
C LYS A 211 19.98 20.02 0.36
N ASN A 212 20.76 19.12 -0.25
CA ASN A 212 20.61 18.75 -1.66
C ASN A 212 19.27 18.03 -1.99
N LEU A 213 18.49 17.62 -0.97
CA LEU A 213 17.12 17.07 -1.16
C LEU A 213 16.06 18.17 -1.26
N GLU A 214 16.40 19.45 -1.11
CA GLU A 214 15.45 20.56 -1.05
C GLU A 214 14.56 20.63 -2.30
N ASN A 215 15.14 20.41 -3.47
CA ASN A 215 14.41 20.45 -4.75
C ASN A 215 13.27 19.40 -4.83
N LEU A 216 13.33 18.32 -4.06
CA LEU A 216 12.27 17.31 -4.01
C LEU A 216 11.00 17.80 -3.31
N PHE A 217 11.09 18.84 -2.50
CA PHE A 217 10.00 19.34 -1.66
C PHE A 217 9.46 20.71 -2.08
N LYS A 218 9.72 21.14 -3.33
CA LYS A 218 9.24 22.43 -3.87
C LYS A 218 7.80 22.37 -4.40
N ALA A 219 7.26 21.18 -4.68
CA ALA A 219 5.89 21.00 -5.14
C ALA A 219 4.91 20.99 -3.96
N ASP A 220 3.61 20.99 -4.27
CA ASP A 220 2.55 20.88 -3.26
C ASP A 220 2.69 19.60 -2.44
N LEU A 221 2.69 19.76 -1.14
CA LEU A 221 2.92 18.70 -0.19
C LEU A 221 1.68 18.43 0.65
N ASN A 222 1.32 17.16 0.77
CA ASN A 222 0.25 16.74 1.65
C ASN A 222 0.79 15.75 2.69
N LEU A 223 0.22 15.81 3.90
CA LEU A 223 0.68 15.00 5.04
C LEU A 223 -0.46 14.19 5.62
N TRP A 224 -0.17 12.90 5.87
CA TRP A 224 -1.07 11.97 6.55
C TRP A 224 -0.37 11.26 7.70
N PRO A 225 -0.98 11.21 8.89
CA PRO A 225 -0.53 10.33 9.96
C PRO A 225 -0.64 8.86 9.52
N VAL A 226 0.40 8.08 9.80
CA VAL A 226 0.43 6.64 9.45
C VAL A 226 -0.22 5.84 10.57
N TYR A 227 -1.33 5.17 10.23
CA TYR A 227 -2.03 4.27 11.13
C TYR A 227 -1.85 2.81 10.68
N VAL A 228 -1.80 1.91 11.64
CA VAL A 228 -1.65 0.47 11.43
C VAL A 228 -2.65 -0.31 12.27
N SER A 229 -3.04 -1.48 11.80
CA SER A 229 -3.91 -2.38 12.56
C SER A 229 -3.19 -2.96 13.76
N LYS A 230 -3.91 -3.10 14.89
CA LYS A 230 -3.40 -3.78 16.10
C LYS A 230 -3.32 -5.29 15.88
N LYS A 231 -4.43 -5.88 15.42
CA LYS A 231 -4.57 -7.31 15.11
C LYS A 231 -5.62 -7.51 14.01
N PRO A 232 -5.52 -8.58 13.21
CA PRO A 232 -6.62 -8.97 12.34
C PRO A 232 -7.79 -9.49 13.17
N ILE A 233 -9.00 -9.26 12.67
CA ILE A 233 -10.24 -9.66 13.32
C ILE A 233 -11.00 -10.57 12.36
N LYS A 234 -11.48 -11.69 12.87
CA LYS A 234 -12.46 -12.55 12.21
C LYS A 234 -13.85 -12.05 12.61
N SER A 235 -14.77 -11.92 11.67
CA SER A 235 -16.12 -11.49 12.00
C SER A 235 -16.88 -12.53 12.85
N ILE A 236 -17.81 -12.02 13.68
CA ILE A 236 -18.77 -12.85 14.45
C ILE A 236 -19.80 -13.50 13.53
N HIS A 237 -20.02 -12.98 12.31
CA HIS A 237 -20.93 -13.53 11.31
C HIS A 237 -20.15 -14.27 10.23
N ASP A 238 -20.54 -15.50 9.91
CA ASP A 238 -19.82 -16.39 8.97
C ASP A 238 -19.86 -15.90 7.50
N ASN A 239 -20.82 -15.03 7.18
CA ASN A 239 -21.01 -14.42 5.86
C ASN A 239 -20.54 -12.97 5.76
N VAL A 240 -19.70 -12.51 6.72
CA VAL A 240 -19.03 -11.20 6.67
C VAL A 240 -17.54 -11.38 6.48
N PHE A 241 -16.96 -10.64 5.51
CA PHE A 241 -15.55 -10.68 5.15
C PHE A 241 -14.94 -9.28 5.21
N TYR A 242 -13.83 -9.13 5.92
CA TYR A 242 -13.01 -7.91 5.92
C TYR A 242 -11.93 -8.02 4.85
N LEU A 243 -11.72 -6.96 4.06
CA LEU A 243 -10.83 -6.93 2.92
C LEU A 243 -9.93 -5.69 2.94
N GLY A 244 -8.72 -5.83 2.40
CA GLY A 244 -7.77 -4.72 2.32
C GLY A 244 -7.42 -4.14 3.70
N ASP A 245 -7.39 -2.81 3.79
CA ASP A 245 -7.04 -2.09 5.03
C ASP A 245 -8.11 -2.23 6.13
N ALA A 246 -9.37 -2.54 5.77
CA ALA A 246 -10.40 -2.91 6.74
C ALA A 246 -10.06 -4.24 7.45
N PHE A 247 -9.38 -5.17 6.78
CA PHE A 247 -8.87 -6.38 7.40
C PHE A 247 -7.56 -6.12 8.16
N TYR A 248 -6.54 -5.60 7.49
CA TYR A 248 -5.25 -5.34 8.13
C TYR A 248 -4.41 -4.31 7.36
N THR A 249 -4.00 -3.25 8.04
CA THR A 249 -3.13 -2.21 7.51
C THR A 249 -1.70 -2.38 8.02
N PHE A 250 -0.75 -2.34 7.09
CA PHE A 250 0.68 -2.50 7.35
C PHE A 250 1.40 -1.17 7.47
N VAL A 251 2.61 -1.21 8.05
CA VAL A 251 3.59 -0.12 7.89
C VAL A 251 3.97 -0.01 6.41
N PRO A 252 4.02 1.19 5.79
CA PRO A 252 4.24 1.37 4.36
C PRO A 252 5.73 1.25 3.95
N ALA A 253 6.38 0.13 4.23
CA ALA A 253 7.81 -0.10 3.95
C ALA A 253 8.08 -1.30 3.03
N LEU A 254 7.06 -1.81 2.35
CA LEU A 254 7.18 -2.96 1.44
C LEU A 254 6.36 -2.79 0.16
N ALA A 255 5.67 -1.65 -0.01
CA ALA A 255 4.78 -1.37 -1.15
C ALA A 255 3.75 -2.48 -1.43
N GLN A 256 3.21 -3.13 -0.38
CA GLN A 256 2.30 -4.28 -0.51
C GLN A 256 0.84 -3.98 -0.15
N GLY A 257 0.48 -2.77 0.30
CA GLY A 257 -0.89 -2.48 0.72
C GLY A 257 -1.93 -2.82 -0.34
N ALA A 258 -1.83 -2.21 -1.51
CA ALA A 258 -2.74 -2.47 -2.63
C ALA A 258 -2.62 -3.91 -3.16
N SER A 259 -1.40 -4.42 -3.32
CA SER A 259 -1.20 -5.80 -3.78
C SER A 259 -1.86 -6.82 -2.86
N GLN A 260 -1.85 -6.60 -1.55
CA GLN A 260 -2.51 -7.47 -0.58
C GLN A 260 -4.04 -7.33 -0.61
N SER A 261 -4.57 -6.16 -0.93
CA SER A 261 -6.01 -5.98 -1.15
C SER A 261 -6.50 -6.74 -2.39
N ILE A 262 -5.75 -6.65 -3.49
CA ILE A 262 -6.03 -7.38 -4.75
C ILE A 262 -5.93 -8.89 -4.54
N GLU A 263 -4.86 -9.37 -3.88
CA GLU A 263 -4.72 -10.78 -3.51
C GLU A 263 -5.90 -11.28 -2.67
N ALA A 264 -6.30 -10.49 -1.66
CA ALA A 264 -7.39 -10.85 -0.76
C ALA A 264 -8.74 -10.96 -1.49
N ALA A 265 -9.01 -10.00 -2.40
CA ALA A 265 -10.21 -10.02 -3.23
C ALA A 265 -10.26 -11.27 -4.11
N TYR A 266 -9.16 -11.60 -4.78
CA TYR A 266 -9.07 -12.78 -5.64
C TYR A 266 -9.18 -14.09 -4.87
N GLU A 267 -8.56 -14.17 -3.69
CA GLU A 267 -8.66 -15.33 -2.82
C GLU A 267 -10.09 -15.57 -2.32
N LEU A 268 -10.78 -14.48 -1.91
CA LEU A 268 -12.19 -14.56 -1.51
C LEU A 268 -13.08 -14.96 -2.69
N PHE A 269 -12.88 -14.37 -3.86
CA PHE A 269 -13.58 -14.73 -5.09
C PHE A 269 -13.47 -16.24 -5.39
N ASN A 270 -12.28 -16.81 -5.36
CA ASN A 270 -12.08 -18.22 -5.63
C ASN A 270 -12.81 -19.12 -4.62
N LEU A 271 -12.79 -18.77 -3.33
CA LEU A 271 -13.49 -19.54 -2.28
C LEU A 271 -15.01 -19.50 -2.44
N LEU A 272 -15.56 -18.35 -2.84
CA LEU A 272 -16.99 -18.18 -3.12
C LEU A 272 -17.37 -18.92 -4.41
N TYR A 273 -16.58 -18.77 -5.48
CA TYR A 273 -16.85 -19.40 -6.78
C TYR A 273 -16.80 -20.93 -6.70
N GLU A 274 -15.86 -21.50 -5.95
CA GLU A 274 -15.74 -22.93 -5.72
C GLU A 274 -16.79 -23.48 -4.73
N ASN A 275 -17.65 -22.62 -4.19
CA ASN A 275 -18.69 -22.95 -3.22
C ASN A 275 -18.16 -23.81 -2.05
N LYS A 276 -17.00 -23.45 -1.51
CA LYS A 276 -16.37 -24.16 -0.41
C LYS A 276 -17.18 -24.09 0.87
N LYS A 277 -17.22 -25.17 1.64
CA LYS A 277 -17.76 -25.12 3.01
C LYS A 277 -16.86 -24.30 3.90
N ASN A 278 -17.43 -23.60 4.87
CA ASN A 278 -16.71 -22.82 5.89
C ASN A 278 -15.76 -21.75 5.31
N ILE A 279 -16.24 -21.03 4.30
CA ILE A 279 -15.46 -20.03 3.52
C ILE A 279 -14.76 -19.02 4.43
N GLN A 280 -15.45 -18.51 5.46
CA GLN A 280 -14.91 -17.49 6.34
C GLN A 280 -13.66 -17.98 7.09
N ASN A 281 -13.68 -19.20 7.63
CA ASN A 281 -12.51 -19.78 8.31
C ASN A 281 -11.35 -20.02 7.36
N LEU A 282 -11.64 -20.52 6.15
CA LEU A 282 -10.62 -20.75 5.13
C LEU A 282 -9.97 -19.45 4.72
N TYR A 283 -10.78 -18.44 4.39
CA TYR A 283 -10.32 -17.09 4.03
C TYR A 283 -9.49 -16.48 5.15
N PHE A 284 -10.03 -16.42 6.38
CA PHE A 284 -9.35 -15.83 7.53
C PHE A 284 -8.00 -16.50 7.79
N THR A 285 -7.95 -17.83 7.79
CA THR A 285 -6.72 -18.58 8.07
C THR A 285 -5.64 -18.34 7.00
N LYS A 286 -6.02 -18.37 5.73
CA LYS A 286 -5.11 -18.09 4.62
C LYS A 286 -4.59 -16.65 4.71
N ARG A 287 -5.50 -15.66 4.87
CA ARG A 287 -5.10 -14.25 5.00
C ARG A 287 -4.25 -13.98 6.22
N LEU A 288 -4.55 -14.61 7.36
CA LEU A 288 -3.76 -14.48 8.57
C LEU A 288 -2.31 -14.93 8.36
N LYS A 289 -2.11 -16.09 7.71
CA LYS A 289 -0.76 -16.59 7.36
C LYS A 289 -0.02 -15.61 6.45
N ARG A 290 -0.69 -15.14 5.40
CA ARG A 290 -0.12 -14.19 4.44
C ARG A 290 0.26 -12.87 5.09
N ILE A 291 -0.64 -12.30 5.89
CA ILE A 291 -0.43 -11.04 6.62
C ILE A 291 0.73 -11.15 7.60
N LYS A 292 0.85 -12.24 8.37
CA LYS A 292 1.98 -12.42 9.29
C LYS A 292 3.32 -12.33 8.56
N GLN A 293 3.42 -12.93 7.37
CA GLN A 293 4.63 -12.88 6.54
C GLN A 293 4.93 -11.45 6.06
N ILE A 294 3.94 -10.76 5.48
CA ILE A 294 4.09 -9.40 4.95
C ILE A 294 4.43 -8.42 6.08
N ASN A 295 3.70 -8.49 7.19
CA ASN A 295 3.88 -7.58 8.33
C ASN A 295 5.28 -7.73 8.96
N LYS A 296 5.79 -8.96 9.10
CA LYS A 296 7.15 -9.20 9.60
C LYS A 296 8.19 -8.49 8.73
N ARG A 297 8.08 -8.61 7.40
CA ARG A 297 9.01 -7.99 6.46
C ARG A 297 8.85 -6.47 6.37
N SER A 298 7.60 -5.98 6.36
CA SER A 298 7.33 -4.54 6.42
C SER A 298 7.94 -3.88 7.65
N LYS A 299 7.78 -4.48 8.83
CA LYS A 299 8.38 -3.98 10.08
C LYS A 299 9.90 -4.02 10.04
N PHE A 300 10.47 -5.10 9.50
CA PHE A 300 11.92 -5.23 9.36
C PHE A 300 12.49 -4.14 8.41
N ASN A 301 11.87 -3.95 7.25
CA ASN A 301 12.26 -2.89 6.32
C ASN A 301 12.13 -1.50 6.97
N TYR A 302 10.98 -1.23 7.62
CA TYR A 302 10.75 0.05 8.30
C TYR A 302 11.83 0.33 9.34
N PHE A 303 12.21 -0.65 10.15
CA PHE A 303 13.29 -0.53 11.11
C PHE A 303 14.61 -0.21 10.39
N GLY A 304 14.97 -1.01 9.38
CA GLY A 304 16.22 -0.82 8.62
C GLY A 304 16.32 0.54 7.92
N PHE A 305 15.20 1.02 7.36
CA PHE A 305 15.17 2.31 6.65
C PHE A 305 15.31 3.51 7.59
N HIS A 306 14.95 3.37 8.87
CA HIS A 306 14.92 4.44 9.87
C HIS A 306 16.05 4.37 10.91
N ILE A 307 17.08 3.57 10.69
CA ILE A 307 18.25 3.52 11.57
C ILE A 307 18.92 4.89 11.58
N SER A 308 19.16 5.43 12.79
CA SER A 308 19.76 6.76 13.01
C SER A 308 21.16 6.74 13.60
N ASN A 309 21.57 5.63 14.22
CA ASN A 309 22.92 5.47 14.75
C ASN A 309 23.92 5.26 13.59
N PRO A 310 25.00 6.05 13.46
CA PRO A 310 25.95 5.98 12.34
C PRO A 310 26.62 4.62 12.15
N LEU A 311 27.00 3.95 13.24
CA LEU A 311 27.62 2.62 13.17
C LEU A 311 26.64 1.58 12.62
N LEU A 312 25.40 1.60 13.12
CA LEU A 312 24.34 0.71 12.63
C LEU A 312 23.92 1.03 11.19
N MET A 313 24.00 2.29 10.75
CA MET A 313 23.78 2.68 9.35
C MET A 313 24.84 2.05 8.45
N ASN A 314 26.12 2.10 8.83
CA ASN A 314 27.20 1.49 8.07
C ASN A 314 27.05 -0.04 8.02
N LEU A 315 26.73 -0.67 9.14
CA LEU A 315 26.46 -2.11 9.20
C LEU A 315 25.25 -2.50 8.29
N ARG A 316 24.14 -1.76 8.37
CA ARG A 316 22.98 -1.94 7.48
C ARG A 316 23.39 -1.83 6.01
N ASN A 317 24.16 -0.82 5.64
CA ASN A 317 24.59 -0.60 4.26
C ASN A 317 25.45 -1.76 3.75
N PHE A 318 26.38 -2.25 4.57
CA PHE A 318 27.19 -3.41 4.25
C PHE A 318 26.35 -4.67 4.06
N ILE A 319 25.44 -4.95 4.99
CA ILE A 319 24.53 -6.10 4.95
C ILE A 319 23.64 -6.02 3.69
N LEU A 320 23.09 -4.84 3.40
CA LEU A 320 22.21 -4.63 2.25
C LEU A 320 22.91 -4.91 0.92
N LYS A 321 24.15 -4.44 0.75
CA LYS A 321 24.99 -4.76 -0.43
C LYS A 321 25.14 -6.27 -0.62
N ARG A 322 25.41 -7.01 0.45
CA ARG A 322 25.61 -8.49 0.38
C ARG A 322 24.30 -9.22 0.09
N PHE A 323 23.19 -8.80 0.69
CA PHE A 323 21.91 -9.48 0.53
C PHE A 323 21.30 -9.26 -0.85
N VAL A 324 21.40 -8.06 -1.42
CA VAL A 324 20.84 -7.74 -2.74
C VAL A 324 21.53 -8.51 -3.86
N ILE A 325 22.83 -8.82 -3.72
CA ILE A 325 23.59 -9.63 -4.68
C ILE A 325 23.22 -11.13 -4.57
N ASN A 326 22.85 -11.60 -3.39
CA ASN A 326 22.53 -13.00 -3.15
C ASN A 326 21.15 -13.37 -3.72
N LYS A 327 21.16 -14.08 -4.87
CA LYS A 327 19.93 -14.50 -5.58
C LYS A 327 19.00 -15.33 -4.69
N ASN A 328 19.53 -16.27 -3.91
CA ASN A 328 18.75 -17.16 -3.05
C ASN A 328 18.06 -16.38 -1.92
N PHE A 329 18.77 -15.43 -1.32
CA PHE A 329 18.20 -14.56 -0.30
C PHE A 329 17.05 -13.71 -0.88
N ILE A 330 17.28 -13.06 -2.01
CA ILE A 330 16.28 -12.21 -2.66
C ILE A 330 15.04 -13.00 -3.08
N GLN A 331 15.20 -14.21 -3.65
CA GLN A 331 14.09 -15.09 -3.97
C GLN A 331 13.33 -15.58 -2.71
N SER A 332 14.04 -15.85 -1.63
CA SER A 332 13.41 -16.19 -0.35
C SER A 332 12.70 -15.00 0.29
N TYR A 333 13.24 -13.80 0.16
CA TYR A 333 12.75 -12.60 0.82
C TYR A 333 11.62 -11.92 0.03
N LEU A 334 11.81 -11.60 -1.25
CA LEU A 334 10.83 -10.94 -2.11
C LEU A 334 10.08 -11.91 -3.01
N GLY A 335 10.73 -12.91 -3.59
CA GLY A 335 10.10 -13.85 -4.50
C GLY A 335 8.91 -14.59 -3.87
N LYS A 336 8.98 -14.92 -2.57
CA LYS A 336 7.84 -15.48 -1.82
C LYS A 336 6.69 -14.50 -1.56
N ILE A 337 6.92 -13.20 -1.76
CA ILE A 337 5.88 -12.17 -1.68
C ILE A 337 5.26 -11.95 -3.05
N TYR A 338 6.08 -11.97 -4.08
CA TYR A 338 5.69 -11.62 -5.46
C TYR A 338 5.11 -12.79 -6.26
N LYS A 339 5.06 -13.99 -5.66
CA LYS A 339 4.44 -15.20 -6.24
C LYS A 339 2.95 -15.28 -5.92
#